data_fa1232bdc67279df40eff6bca801e40a
#
_entry.id   fa1232bdc67279df40eff6bca801e40a
#
_cell.length_a   1.000
_cell.length_b   1.000
_cell.length_c   1.000
_cell.angle_alpha   90.00
_cell.angle_beta   90.00
_cell.angle_gamma   90.00
#
_symmetry.space_group_name_H-M   'P 1'
#
loop_
_entity.id
_entity.type
_entity.pdbx_description
1 polymer ?
#
loop_
_entity_poly.entity_id
_entity_poly.type
_entity_poly.pdbx_seq_one_letter_code
_entity_poly.pdbx_strand_id
1 'polypeptide(L)'
;MIRIIKIIFFISCTLLGQTSDQIDQAKKFSAMGAKWVHMVDIDGAFRGKSLNHNIILKVKRSTNCKIQVGGGIRTVKSAAFFLENKIDRIVLGTISLKNPSLVKEICRLYPGKIAVGIDTKNGFVSIEGWAKTSKVSINDLVKIYEDAGVSVVIFTDIEKDGLMEGVSFDQLSSLLDS
;
A
#
# COMPACT_ATOMS: atom_id res chain seq x y z
N MET A 1 -1.36 -0.30 18.47
CA MET A 1 0.07 -0.26 18.09
C MET A 1 0.21 -0.56 16.61
N ILE A 2 0.55 0.43 15.82
CA ILE A 2 0.77 0.31 14.37
C ILE A 2 2.11 -0.37 14.11
N ARG A 3 2.13 -1.32 13.16
CA ARG A 3 3.37 -1.98 12.72
C ARG A 3 3.94 -1.28 11.49
N ILE A 4 5.19 -0.83 11.57
CA ILE A 4 5.93 -0.35 10.39
C ILE A 4 6.61 -1.53 9.73
N ILE A 5 6.35 -1.75 8.44
CA ILE A 5 6.95 -2.86 7.68
C ILE A 5 8.20 -2.35 6.97
N LYS A 6 9.36 -2.96 7.27
CA LYS A 6 10.69 -2.57 6.77
C LYS A 6 11.09 -3.20 5.42
N ILE A 7 10.53 -4.36 5.03
CA ILE A 7 10.94 -5.05 3.79
C ILE A 7 9.71 -5.67 3.12
N ILE A 8 9.40 -5.20 1.92
CA ILE A 8 8.33 -5.73 1.09
C ILE A 8 8.90 -5.87 -0.32
N PHE A 9 8.73 -7.05 -0.93
CA PHE A 9 9.01 -7.23 -2.34
C PHE A 9 7.91 -6.58 -3.18
N PHE A 10 8.31 -5.75 -4.13
CA PHE A 10 7.41 -4.91 -4.91
C PHE A 10 7.10 -5.54 -6.28
N ILE A 11 5.84 -5.56 -6.66
CA ILE A 11 5.41 -5.86 -8.03
C ILE A 11 4.49 -4.74 -8.51
N SER A 12 4.91 -4.05 -9.55
CA SER A 12 4.10 -3.08 -10.25
C SER A 12 3.21 -3.77 -11.30
N CYS A 13 1.93 -3.44 -11.34
CA CYS A 13 0.98 -3.95 -12.32
C CYS A 13 0.53 -2.82 -13.23
N THR A 14 0.87 -2.91 -14.52
CA THR A 14 0.38 -2.04 -15.59
C THR A 14 -0.34 -2.86 -16.66
N LEU A 15 -1.27 -2.24 -17.40
CA LEU A 15 -1.97 -2.88 -18.52
C LEU A 15 -1.03 -3.32 -19.66
N LEU A 16 0.15 -2.71 -19.75
CA LEU A 16 1.16 -3.02 -20.76
C LEU A 16 2.06 -4.20 -20.39
N GLY A 17 2.03 -4.66 -19.13
CA GLY A 17 2.81 -5.81 -18.67
C GLY A 17 2.18 -7.15 -19.09
N GLN A 18 3.03 -8.12 -19.51
CA GLN A 18 2.53 -9.47 -19.77
C GLN A 18 2.12 -10.14 -18.45
N THR A 19 0.94 -10.75 -18.43
CA THR A 19 0.38 -11.41 -17.23
C THR A 19 1.30 -12.51 -16.66
N SER A 20 2.08 -13.18 -17.53
CA SER A 20 3.07 -14.20 -17.15
C SER A 20 4.16 -13.64 -16.25
N ASP A 21 4.64 -12.43 -16.56
CA ASP A 21 5.82 -11.86 -15.89
C ASP A 21 5.56 -11.56 -14.41
N GLN A 22 4.37 -11.03 -14.06
CA GLN A 22 4.02 -10.76 -12.66
C GLN A 22 3.83 -12.04 -11.85
N ILE A 23 3.25 -13.09 -12.46
CA ILE A 23 3.08 -14.38 -11.81
C ILE A 23 4.45 -15.03 -11.57
N ASP A 24 5.33 -15.02 -12.57
CA ASP A 24 6.64 -15.63 -12.47
C ASP A 24 7.55 -14.86 -11.51
N GLN A 25 7.44 -13.53 -11.48
CA GLN A 25 8.14 -12.70 -10.50
C GLN A 25 7.67 -12.99 -9.07
N ALA A 26 6.37 -13.14 -8.85
CA ALA A 26 5.83 -13.48 -7.54
C ALA A 26 6.27 -14.88 -7.08
N LYS A 27 6.33 -15.85 -8.00
CA LYS A 27 6.87 -17.19 -7.71
C LYS A 27 8.36 -17.14 -7.35
N LYS A 28 9.16 -16.34 -8.07
CA LYS A 28 10.57 -16.11 -7.73
C LYS A 28 10.73 -15.54 -6.32
N PHE A 29 9.95 -14.52 -5.95
CA PHE A 29 9.97 -13.97 -4.60
C PHE A 29 9.57 -15.02 -3.55
N SER A 30 8.55 -15.83 -3.83
CA SER A 30 8.14 -16.92 -2.96
C SER A 30 9.25 -17.95 -2.76
N ALA A 31 9.94 -18.35 -3.84
CA ALA A 31 11.06 -19.28 -3.78
C ALA A 31 12.27 -18.71 -2.99
N MET A 32 12.45 -17.40 -3.02
CA MET A 32 13.45 -16.69 -2.21
C MET A 32 13.06 -16.52 -0.73
N GLY A 33 11.90 -17.05 -0.32
CA GLY A 33 11.43 -17.00 1.06
C GLY A 33 10.62 -15.76 1.43
N ALA A 34 10.15 -14.98 0.45
CA ALA A 34 9.29 -13.84 0.72
C ALA A 34 8.00 -14.27 1.41
N LYS A 35 7.69 -13.65 2.55
CA LYS A 35 6.42 -13.87 3.27
C LYS A 35 5.30 -12.98 2.74
N TRP A 36 5.64 -11.81 2.24
CA TRP A 36 4.73 -10.82 1.71
C TRP A 36 5.18 -10.32 0.35
N VAL A 37 4.23 -10.13 -0.56
CA VAL A 37 4.41 -9.42 -1.83
C VAL A 37 3.47 -8.22 -1.84
N HIS A 38 4.02 -7.05 -2.12
CA HIS A 38 3.25 -5.82 -2.34
C HIS A 38 3.00 -5.65 -3.84
N MET A 39 1.75 -5.55 -4.21
CA MET A 39 1.33 -5.27 -5.57
C MET A 39 0.69 -3.89 -5.67
N VAL A 40 1.09 -3.12 -6.67
CA VAL A 40 0.50 -1.82 -6.97
C VAL A 40 -0.16 -1.85 -8.33
N ASP A 41 -1.46 -1.60 -8.36
CA ASP A 41 -2.21 -1.35 -9.58
C ASP A 41 -2.00 0.12 -10.00
N ILE A 42 -0.93 0.35 -10.78
CA ILE A 42 -0.52 1.71 -11.20
C ILE A 42 -1.61 2.35 -12.04
N ASP A 43 -2.15 1.63 -13.02
CA ASP A 43 -3.25 2.13 -13.86
C ASP A 43 -4.48 2.46 -13.00
N GLY A 44 -4.76 1.60 -12.00
CA GLY A 44 -5.81 1.84 -11.04
C GLY A 44 -5.58 3.07 -10.18
N ALA A 45 -4.36 3.32 -9.76
CA ALA A 45 -4.00 4.52 -9.00
C ALA A 45 -4.32 5.81 -9.77
N PHE A 46 -3.93 5.87 -11.05
CA PHE A 46 -4.23 7.01 -11.93
C PHE A 46 -5.73 7.14 -12.22
N ARG A 47 -6.41 6.04 -12.54
CA ARG A 47 -7.84 6.05 -12.93
C ARG A 47 -8.80 6.10 -11.74
N GLY A 48 -8.33 5.87 -10.52
CA GLY A 48 -9.14 5.88 -9.30
C GLY A 48 -10.05 4.67 -9.11
N LYS A 49 -9.84 3.62 -9.88
CA LYS A 49 -10.51 2.32 -9.77
C LYS A 49 -9.54 1.21 -10.21
N SER A 50 -9.58 0.05 -9.56
CA SER A 50 -8.71 -1.05 -9.97
C SER A 50 -9.01 -1.51 -11.40
N LEU A 51 -7.95 -1.65 -12.20
CA LEU A 51 -8.00 -2.13 -13.59
C LEU A 51 -7.34 -3.50 -13.74
N ASN A 52 -6.34 -3.81 -12.93
CA ASN A 52 -5.54 -5.02 -13.01
C ASN A 52 -5.95 -6.11 -12.00
N HIS A 53 -7.19 -6.06 -11.47
CA HIS A 53 -7.68 -6.98 -10.45
C HIS A 53 -7.57 -8.46 -10.86
N ASN A 54 -7.80 -8.79 -12.12
CA ASN A 54 -7.70 -10.17 -12.61
C ASN A 54 -6.29 -10.75 -12.45
N ILE A 55 -5.26 -9.98 -12.79
CA ILE A 55 -3.88 -10.42 -12.66
C ILE A 55 -3.47 -10.51 -11.19
N ILE A 56 -3.89 -9.56 -10.36
CA ILE A 56 -3.65 -9.56 -8.93
C ILE A 56 -4.20 -10.85 -8.29
N LEU A 57 -5.43 -11.23 -8.64
CA LEU A 57 -6.04 -12.45 -8.13
C LEU A 57 -5.37 -13.72 -8.68
N LYS A 58 -4.85 -13.70 -9.92
CA LYS A 58 -4.06 -14.81 -10.46
C LYS A 58 -2.74 -14.98 -9.69
N VAL A 59 -2.04 -13.88 -9.41
CA VAL A 59 -0.81 -13.91 -8.58
C VAL A 59 -1.12 -14.50 -7.20
N LYS A 60 -2.19 -14.05 -6.54
CA LYS A 60 -2.60 -14.58 -5.23
C LYS A 60 -2.79 -16.10 -5.25
N ARG A 61 -3.38 -16.64 -6.31
CA ARG A 61 -3.60 -18.09 -6.45
C ARG A 61 -2.33 -18.87 -6.82
N SER A 62 -1.30 -18.19 -7.32
CA SER A 62 -0.08 -18.80 -7.86
C SER A 62 1.07 -18.86 -6.85
N THR A 63 0.92 -18.27 -5.66
CA THR A 63 1.95 -18.22 -4.63
C THR A 63 1.37 -18.49 -3.24
N ASN A 64 2.23 -18.94 -2.33
CA ASN A 64 1.91 -19.07 -0.90
C ASN A 64 2.18 -17.78 -0.12
N CYS A 65 2.70 -16.74 -0.78
CA CYS A 65 2.93 -15.45 -0.14
C CYS A 65 1.62 -14.80 0.28
N LYS A 66 1.69 -14.04 1.36
CA LYS A 66 0.65 -13.05 1.65
C LYS A 66 0.76 -11.91 0.66
N ILE A 67 -0.38 -11.50 0.10
CA ILE A 67 -0.46 -10.42 -0.87
C ILE A 67 -1.10 -9.20 -0.24
N GLN A 68 -0.44 -8.06 -0.38
CA GLN A 68 -1.07 -6.76 -0.12
C GLN A 68 -1.15 -5.95 -1.41
N VAL A 69 -2.27 -5.27 -1.59
CA VAL A 69 -2.60 -4.57 -2.85
C VAL A 69 -2.93 -3.12 -2.59
N GLY A 70 -2.30 -2.24 -3.37
CA GLY A 70 -2.63 -0.82 -3.48
C GLY A 70 -2.98 -0.44 -4.91
N GLY A 71 -3.46 0.80 -5.08
CA GLY A 71 -3.82 1.36 -6.39
C GLY A 71 -5.33 1.28 -6.71
N GLY A 72 -5.96 2.43 -6.82
CA GLY A 72 -7.37 2.56 -7.24
C GLY A 72 -8.44 2.15 -6.23
N ILE A 73 -8.09 1.76 -5.02
CA ILE A 73 -9.05 1.38 -3.96
C ILE A 73 -9.55 2.66 -3.27
N ARG A 74 -10.78 3.07 -3.59
CA ARG A 74 -11.36 4.35 -3.12
C ARG A 74 -12.77 4.23 -2.54
N THR A 75 -13.29 3.02 -2.38
CA THR A 75 -14.64 2.75 -1.85
C THR A 75 -14.64 1.50 -1.00
N VAL A 76 -15.61 1.36 -0.08
CA VAL A 76 -15.85 0.12 0.67
C VAL A 76 -16.02 -1.07 -0.27
N LYS A 77 -16.76 -0.89 -1.37
CA LYS A 77 -17.00 -1.94 -2.37
C LYS A 77 -15.70 -2.44 -3.01
N SER A 78 -14.79 -1.54 -3.37
CA SER A 78 -13.49 -1.94 -3.95
C SER A 78 -12.58 -2.60 -2.91
N ALA A 79 -12.64 -2.20 -1.66
CA ALA A 79 -11.93 -2.85 -0.56
C ALA A 79 -12.46 -4.27 -0.31
N ALA A 80 -13.80 -4.40 -0.17
CA ALA A 80 -14.50 -5.66 0.00
C ALA A 80 -14.14 -6.65 -1.12
N PHE A 81 -14.18 -6.22 -2.38
CA PHE A 81 -13.84 -7.06 -3.52
C PHE A 81 -12.49 -7.77 -3.35
N PHE A 82 -11.44 -7.08 -2.98
CA PHE A 82 -10.13 -7.70 -2.80
C PHE A 82 -10.08 -8.61 -1.57
N LEU A 83 -10.61 -8.17 -0.44
CA LEU A 83 -10.52 -8.89 0.83
C LEU A 83 -11.37 -10.18 0.82
N GLU A 84 -12.54 -10.15 0.19
CA GLU A 84 -13.41 -11.32 0.00
C GLU A 84 -12.81 -12.33 -1.01
N ASN A 85 -12.01 -11.83 -1.97
CA ASN A 85 -11.21 -12.66 -2.87
C ASN A 85 -9.86 -13.10 -2.28
N LYS A 86 -9.74 -13.13 -0.95
CA LYS A 86 -8.60 -13.67 -0.19
C LYS A 86 -7.29 -12.88 -0.31
N ILE A 87 -7.33 -11.63 -0.75
CA ILE A 87 -6.19 -10.72 -0.58
C ILE A 87 -5.99 -10.51 0.92
N ASP A 88 -4.76 -10.61 1.38
CA ASP A 88 -4.45 -10.62 2.81
C ASP A 88 -4.53 -9.23 3.43
N ARG A 89 -4.24 -8.17 2.66
CA ARG A 89 -4.29 -6.78 3.09
C ARG A 89 -4.46 -5.84 1.90
N ILE A 90 -5.19 -4.75 2.09
CA ILE A 90 -5.24 -3.65 1.14
C ILE A 90 -4.43 -2.45 1.65
N VAL A 91 -3.93 -1.66 0.71
CA VAL A 91 -3.17 -0.44 0.98
C VAL A 91 -3.95 0.75 0.44
N LEU A 92 -4.34 1.64 1.33
CA LEU A 92 -5.03 2.88 1.01
C LEU A 92 -3.99 4.00 0.92
N GLY A 93 -3.81 4.58 -0.27
CA GLY A 93 -2.94 5.73 -0.50
C GLY A 93 -3.71 7.05 -0.38
N THR A 94 -3.74 7.85 -1.43
CA THR A 94 -4.37 9.19 -1.51
C THR A 94 -5.75 9.30 -0.85
N ILE A 95 -6.57 8.24 -0.91
CA ILE A 95 -7.91 8.26 -0.31
C ILE A 95 -7.88 8.34 1.20
N SER A 96 -6.82 7.87 1.84
CA SER A 96 -6.67 7.91 3.29
C SER A 96 -6.58 9.35 3.82
N LEU A 97 -6.00 10.24 3.04
CA LEU A 97 -5.95 11.68 3.32
C LEU A 97 -7.24 12.39 2.97
N LYS A 98 -7.84 12.04 1.81
CA LYS A 98 -9.02 12.73 1.30
C LYS A 98 -10.31 12.36 2.05
N ASN A 99 -10.37 11.15 2.60
CA ASN A 99 -11.55 10.65 3.32
C ASN A 99 -11.17 9.72 4.49
N PRO A 100 -10.71 10.26 5.63
CA PRO A 100 -10.39 9.47 6.82
C PRO A 100 -11.57 8.67 7.37
N SER A 101 -12.80 9.17 7.20
CA SER A 101 -14.01 8.47 7.63
C SER A 101 -14.20 7.14 6.91
N LEU A 102 -13.89 7.09 5.61
CA LEU A 102 -13.89 5.86 4.82
C LEU A 102 -12.86 4.86 5.34
N VAL A 103 -11.67 5.34 5.74
CA VAL A 103 -10.64 4.47 6.34
C VAL A 103 -11.16 3.82 7.61
N LYS A 104 -11.76 4.61 8.52
CA LYS A 104 -12.38 4.10 9.76
C LYS A 104 -13.45 3.05 9.47
N GLU A 105 -14.31 3.30 8.50
CA GLU A 105 -15.36 2.37 8.10
C GLU A 105 -14.77 1.04 7.60
N ILE A 106 -13.79 1.09 6.70
CA ILE A 106 -13.16 -0.11 6.15
C ILE A 106 -12.40 -0.87 7.24
N CYS A 107 -11.68 -0.19 8.14
CA CYS A 107 -10.99 -0.81 9.27
C CYS A 107 -11.96 -1.54 10.21
N ARG A 108 -13.14 -0.95 10.46
CA ARG A 108 -14.18 -1.59 11.27
C ARG A 108 -14.74 -2.85 10.62
N LEU A 109 -14.95 -2.84 9.31
CA LEU A 109 -15.47 -3.99 8.56
C LEU A 109 -14.43 -5.10 8.41
N TYR A 110 -13.15 -4.73 8.27
CA TYR A 110 -12.04 -5.66 7.99
C TYR A 110 -10.86 -5.44 8.94
N PRO A 111 -11.01 -5.71 10.25
CA PRO A 111 -9.98 -5.44 11.23
C PRO A 111 -8.69 -6.20 10.93
N GLY A 112 -7.55 -5.50 11.07
CA GLY A 112 -6.22 -6.06 10.80
C GLY A 112 -5.84 -6.22 9.31
N LYS A 113 -6.74 -5.86 8.39
CA LYS A 113 -6.55 -6.05 6.94
C LYS A 113 -6.20 -4.77 6.18
N ILE A 114 -6.08 -3.64 6.86
CA ILE A 114 -5.88 -2.34 6.25
C ILE A 114 -4.49 -1.80 6.56
N ALA A 115 -3.78 -1.44 5.51
CA ALA A 115 -2.59 -0.61 5.58
C ALA A 115 -2.86 0.76 4.95
N VAL A 116 -2.09 1.74 5.36
CA VAL A 116 -2.05 3.06 4.71
C VAL A 116 -0.66 3.27 4.13
N GLY A 117 -0.60 3.68 2.86
CA GLY A 117 0.62 4.12 2.20
C GLY A 117 0.79 5.64 2.39
N ILE A 118 1.93 6.03 2.92
CA ILE A 118 2.34 7.42 3.07
C ILE A 118 3.60 7.63 2.25
N ASP A 119 3.45 8.31 1.13
CA ASP A 119 4.56 8.73 0.30
C ASP A 119 4.96 10.14 0.72
N THR A 120 6.23 10.38 0.97
CA THR A 120 6.73 11.67 1.44
C THR A 120 7.75 12.27 0.50
N LYS A 121 7.75 13.59 0.46
CA LYS A 121 8.77 14.40 -0.20
C LYS A 121 9.13 15.57 0.70
N ASN A 122 10.41 15.75 1.03
CA ASN A 122 10.88 16.82 1.94
C ASN A 122 10.11 16.86 3.28
N GLY A 123 9.78 15.69 3.86
CA GLY A 123 9.05 15.59 5.13
C GLY A 123 7.54 15.86 5.07
N PHE A 124 6.99 16.15 3.89
CA PHE A 124 5.55 16.35 3.67
C PHE A 124 4.94 15.20 2.89
N VAL A 125 3.67 14.91 3.18
CA VAL A 125 2.96 13.82 2.53
C VAL A 125 2.62 14.17 1.08
N SER A 126 2.98 13.29 0.16
CA SER A 126 2.67 13.40 -1.25
C SER A 126 1.36 12.69 -1.58
N ILE A 127 0.61 13.27 -2.52
CA ILE A 127 -0.69 12.77 -2.97
C ILE A 127 -0.77 12.74 -4.49
N GLU A 128 -1.79 12.04 -5.01
CA GLU A 128 -2.08 11.96 -6.45
C GLU A 128 -0.94 11.39 -7.29
N GLY A 129 -0.32 10.29 -6.82
CA GLY A 129 0.80 9.68 -7.54
C GLY A 129 2.03 10.59 -7.60
N TRP A 130 2.32 11.28 -6.46
CA TRP A 130 3.45 12.20 -6.26
C TRP A 130 3.32 13.56 -6.97
N ALA A 131 2.17 13.81 -7.60
CA ALA A 131 1.98 15.07 -8.35
C ALA A 131 1.82 16.31 -7.44
N LYS A 132 1.39 16.11 -6.20
CA LYS A 132 1.17 17.20 -5.24
C LYS A 132 1.68 16.83 -3.85
N THR A 133 2.19 17.83 -3.13
CA THR A 133 2.57 17.71 -1.72
C THR A 133 1.48 18.34 -0.85
N SER A 134 1.07 17.64 0.21
CA SER A 134 0.12 18.18 1.18
C SER A 134 0.84 19.00 2.26
N LYS A 135 0.10 19.83 3.00
CA LYS A 135 0.62 20.52 4.19
C LYS A 135 0.49 19.69 5.48
N VAL A 136 0.00 18.45 5.37
CA VAL A 136 -0.24 17.57 6.51
C VAL A 136 1.07 16.92 6.93
N SER A 137 1.39 17.01 8.21
CA SER A 137 2.57 16.33 8.75
C SER A 137 2.35 14.82 8.86
N ILE A 138 3.43 14.07 8.82
CA ILE A 138 3.38 12.60 8.96
C ILE A 138 2.82 12.23 10.33
N ASN A 139 3.22 12.94 11.40
CA ASN A 139 2.81 12.65 12.77
C ASN A 139 1.29 12.85 12.98
N ASP A 140 0.70 13.89 12.38
CA ASP A 140 -0.74 14.11 12.46
C ASP A 140 -1.52 12.98 11.77
N LEU A 141 -1.00 12.48 10.64
CA LEU A 141 -1.61 11.37 9.93
C LEU A 141 -1.54 10.05 10.71
N VAL A 142 -0.39 9.74 11.31
CA VAL A 142 -0.22 8.49 12.08
C VAL A 142 -1.23 8.46 13.24
N LYS A 143 -1.42 9.55 13.96
CA LYS A 143 -2.42 9.64 15.03
C LYS A 143 -3.85 9.38 14.52
N ILE A 144 -4.22 10.02 13.40
CA ILE A 144 -5.54 9.81 12.77
C ILE A 144 -5.74 8.33 12.40
N TYR A 145 -4.70 7.66 11.91
CA TYR A 145 -4.80 6.26 11.48
C TYR A 145 -4.73 5.26 12.63
N GLU A 146 -4.05 5.58 13.71
CA GLU A 146 -4.04 4.77 14.91
C GLU A 146 -5.47 4.68 15.50
N ASP A 147 -6.14 5.80 15.63
CA ASP A 147 -7.55 5.89 16.07
C ASP A 147 -8.52 5.21 15.08
N ALA A 148 -8.15 5.17 13.80
CA ALA A 148 -8.97 4.52 12.77
C ALA A 148 -8.87 2.99 12.80
N GLY A 149 -7.89 2.40 13.50
CA GLY A 149 -7.67 0.95 13.53
C GLY A 149 -6.85 0.43 12.35
N VAL A 150 -6.02 1.29 11.75
CA VAL A 150 -5.05 0.89 10.72
C VAL A 150 -4.02 -0.05 11.33
N SER A 151 -3.75 -1.18 10.67
CA SER A 151 -2.84 -2.19 11.21
C SER A 151 -1.39 -1.97 10.82
N VAL A 152 -1.14 -1.25 9.73
CA VAL A 152 0.21 -1.04 9.18
C VAL A 152 0.27 0.31 8.46
N VAL A 153 1.35 1.04 8.68
CA VAL A 153 1.76 2.17 7.84
C VAL A 153 2.93 1.74 6.95
N ILE A 154 2.81 2.00 5.67
CA ILE A 154 3.87 1.81 4.67
C ILE A 154 4.40 3.19 4.32
N PHE A 155 5.64 3.42 4.67
CA PHE A 155 6.30 4.70 4.45
C PHE A 155 7.23 4.61 3.23
N THR A 156 7.10 5.55 2.29
CA THR A 156 7.98 5.69 1.13
C THR A 156 8.56 7.10 1.10
N ASP A 157 9.88 7.21 1.12
CA ASP A 157 10.58 8.45 0.82
C ASP A 157 10.82 8.50 -0.70
N ILE A 158 10.06 9.36 -1.39
CA ILE A 158 10.07 9.44 -2.86
C ILE A 158 11.46 9.81 -3.40
N GLU A 159 12.23 10.60 -2.64
CA GLU A 159 13.56 11.05 -3.08
C GLU A 159 14.60 9.92 -3.01
N LYS A 160 14.31 8.88 -2.24
CA LYS A 160 15.17 7.70 -2.09
C LYS A 160 14.61 6.44 -2.75
N ASP A 161 13.37 6.50 -3.25
CA ASP A 161 12.74 5.35 -3.91
C ASP A 161 13.51 4.99 -5.19
N GLY A 162 13.89 3.72 -5.30
CA GLY A 162 14.68 3.19 -6.41
C GLY A 162 16.19 3.46 -6.37
N LEU A 163 16.71 4.26 -5.43
CA LEU A 163 18.15 4.58 -5.34
C LEU A 163 18.97 3.56 -4.56
N MET A 164 18.35 2.57 -3.91
CA MET A 164 19.02 1.56 -3.06
C MET A 164 19.79 2.17 -1.86
N GLU A 165 19.55 3.43 -1.49
CA GLU A 165 20.24 4.15 -0.42
C GLU A 165 19.63 3.93 0.98
N GLY A 166 18.58 3.12 1.06
CA GLY A 166 17.87 2.86 2.32
C GLY A 166 16.84 3.94 2.68
N VAL A 167 16.29 3.82 3.89
CA VAL A 167 15.24 4.71 4.40
C VAL A 167 15.88 5.90 5.12
N SER A 168 15.26 7.08 5.06
CA SER A 168 15.64 8.22 5.89
C SER A 168 15.35 7.92 7.37
N PHE A 169 16.39 7.56 8.13
CA PHE A 169 16.25 7.18 9.54
C PHE A 169 15.74 8.32 10.41
N ASP A 170 16.08 9.57 10.08
CA ASP A 170 15.66 10.76 10.84
C ASP A 170 14.15 11.00 10.72
N GLN A 171 13.58 10.77 9.53
CA GLN A 171 12.14 10.86 9.31
C GLN A 171 11.41 9.68 9.97
N LEU A 172 12.02 8.50 10.00
CA LEU A 172 11.44 7.32 10.60
C LEU A 172 11.49 7.36 12.13
N SER A 173 12.57 7.89 12.74
CA SER A 173 12.68 8.02 14.20
C SER A 173 11.67 9.01 14.75
N SER A 174 11.41 10.11 14.06
CA SER A 174 10.37 11.06 14.48
C SER A 174 8.95 10.45 14.50
N LEU A 175 8.73 9.38 13.71
CA LEU A 175 7.49 8.61 13.70
C LEU A 175 7.41 7.57 14.82
N LEU A 176 8.54 7.11 15.35
CA LEU A 176 8.60 6.09 16.41
C LEU A 176 8.54 6.71 17.80
N ASP A 177 8.90 7.99 17.91
CA ASP A 177 8.95 8.75 19.18
C ASP A 177 7.64 9.52 19.46
N SER A 178 6.65 9.46 18.57
CA SER A 178 5.35 10.13 18.68
C SER A 178 4.23 9.16 19.07
#